data_2abc079e38c733e80ac077ead725a88e
#
_entry.id   2abc079e38c733e80ac077ead725a88e
#
_cell.length_a   1.000
_cell.length_b   1.000
_cell.length_c   1.000
_cell.angle_alpha   90.00
_cell.angle_beta   90.00
_cell.angle_gamma   90.00
#
_symmetry.space_group_name_H-M   'P 1'
#
loop_
_entity.id
_entity.type
_entity.pdbx_description
1 polymer ?
#
loop_
_entity_poly.entity_id
_entity_poly.type
_entity_poly.pdbx_seq_one_letter_code
_entity_poly.pdbx_strand_id
1 'polypeptide(L)'
;HKAIRRQRQMCIRDSIAGERAKIGQPETGLGITPGFGGTQRLPRAVGLGNAMQMILTGKPIDAAEAKRIGLVNEVYPQETLMDEAVKLAECIAANAPVAVRYSKQAIRRFAGQNLEADLACEAKLFGLCFSTNDQKMAMQAFVEKRKHDGFKGE
;
A
#
# COMPACT_ATOMS: atom_id res chain seq x y z
N HIS A 1 12.09 -14.85 14.61
CA HIS A 1 10.78 -14.81 13.91
C HIS A 1 10.07 -13.46 13.95
N LYS A 2 10.32 -12.59 14.93
CA LYS A 2 9.69 -11.24 15.03
C LYS A 2 10.19 -10.25 13.95
N ALA A 3 11.45 -10.35 13.50
CA ALA A 3 12.03 -9.45 12.50
C ALA A 3 11.44 -9.67 11.08
N ILE A 4 11.11 -10.90 10.71
CA ILE A 4 10.58 -11.26 9.38
C ILE A 4 9.17 -10.68 9.14
N ARG A 5 8.33 -10.58 10.16
CA ARG A 5 7.00 -9.96 10.06
C ARG A 5 7.07 -8.45 9.77
N ARG A 6 8.07 -7.74 10.31
CA ARG A 6 8.28 -6.30 10.08
C ARG A 6 8.70 -5.99 8.64
N GLN A 7 9.48 -6.87 8.00
CA GLN A 7 9.91 -6.71 6.60
C GLN A 7 8.77 -6.77 5.60
N ARG A 8 7.76 -7.62 5.82
CA ARG A 8 6.59 -7.73 4.93
C ARG A 8 5.72 -6.47 4.94
N GLN A 9 5.55 -5.80 6.08
CA GLN A 9 4.78 -4.56 6.18
C GLN A 9 5.41 -3.39 5.42
N MET A 10 6.75 -3.34 5.31
CA MET A 10 7.44 -2.28 4.56
C MET A 10 7.31 -2.40 3.04
N CYS A 11 6.82 -3.50 2.51
CA CYS A 11 6.64 -3.74 1.07
C CYS A 11 5.22 -3.49 0.58
N ILE A 12 4.23 -3.37 1.48
CA ILE A 12 2.82 -3.17 1.16
C ILE A 12 2.44 -1.79 1.71
N ARG A 13 2.18 -0.84 0.83
CA ARG A 13 1.78 0.52 1.22
C ARG A 13 0.34 0.61 1.70
N ASP A 14 -0.45 -0.42 1.46
CA ASP A 14 -1.80 -0.57 1.98
C ASP A 14 -1.70 -1.46 3.23
N SER A 15 -1.69 -0.84 4.39
CA SER A 15 -1.42 -1.51 5.66
C SER A 15 -2.50 -1.23 6.68
N ILE A 16 -2.98 -2.28 7.32
CA ILE A 16 -3.84 -2.19 8.51
C ILE A 16 -3.10 -2.72 9.72
N ALA A 17 -3.45 -2.23 10.89
CA ALA A 17 -2.82 -2.63 12.15
C ALA A 17 -3.87 -2.98 13.22
N GLY A 18 -3.53 -3.89 14.12
CA GLY A 18 -4.28 -4.07 15.35
C GLY A 18 -3.97 -2.94 16.34
N GLU A 19 -4.94 -2.57 17.15
CA GLU A 19 -4.85 -1.46 18.13
C GLU A 19 -3.67 -1.58 19.10
N ARG A 20 -3.22 -2.83 19.39
CA ARG A 20 -2.07 -3.11 20.28
C ARG A 20 -0.72 -3.09 19.57
N ALA A 21 -0.68 -2.80 18.27
CA ALA A 21 0.57 -2.82 17.51
C ALA A 21 1.52 -1.71 17.97
N LYS A 22 2.81 -2.06 18.08
CA LYS A 22 3.90 -1.12 18.28
C LYS A 22 4.84 -1.19 17.08
N ILE A 23 5.12 -0.06 16.46
CA ILE A 23 5.89 0.05 15.23
C ILE A 23 7.07 0.99 15.47
N GLY A 24 8.28 0.58 15.12
CA GLY A 24 9.47 1.39 15.36
C GLY A 24 10.69 0.96 14.54
N GLN A 25 11.71 1.80 14.59
CA GLN A 25 13.05 1.59 14.01
C GLN A 25 14.07 1.76 15.14
N PRO A 26 14.33 0.70 15.94
CA PRO A 26 15.15 0.80 17.15
C PRO A 26 16.67 0.71 16.89
N GLU A 27 17.09 0.62 15.63
CA GLU A 27 18.45 0.31 15.21
C GLU A 27 19.47 1.32 15.75
N THR A 28 19.13 2.59 15.83
CA THR A 28 20.03 3.65 16.36
C THR A 28 20.35 3.45 17.83
N GLY A 29 19.42 2.90 18.61
CA GLY A 29 19.67 2.48 20.00
C GLY A 29 20.64 1.31 20.16
N LEU A 30 20.92 0.60 19.04
CA LEU A 30 21.89 -0.49 18.96
C LEU A 30 23.22 -0.05 18.30
N GLY A 31 23.39 1.26 18.05
CA GLY A 31 24.61 1.81 17.43
C GLY A 31 24.73 1.56 15.91
N ILE A 32 23.63 1.18 15.25
CA ILE A 32 23.59 0.92 13.79
C ILE A 32 22.49 1.72 13.12
N THR A 33 22.59 1.88 11.81
CA THR A 33 21.52 2.48 10.99
C THR A 33 20.52 1.41 10.53
N PRO A 34 19.26 1.80 10.21
CA PRO A 34 18.32 0.87 9.59
C PRO A 34 18.87 0.27 8.29
N GLY A 35 19.15 -1.05 8.28
CA GLY A 35 19.85 -1.73 7.19
C GLY A 35 18.96 -2.24 6.06
N PHE A 36 17.63 -2.32 6.27
CA PHE A 36 16.66 -2.87 5.29
C PHE A 36 15.86 -1.79 4.55
N GLY A 37 16.47 -0.64 4.27
CA GLY A 37 15.86 0.46 3.53
C GLY A 37 14.87 1.28 4.37
N GLY A 38 14.88 1.19 5.69
CA GLY A 38 14.06 2.01 6.57
C GLY A 38 14.30 3.50 6.36
N THR A 39 15.57 3.92 6.19
CA THR A 39 15.95 5.30 5.91
C THR A 39 15.41 5.85 4.58
N GLN A 40 15.02 4.99 3.67
CA GLN A 40 14.51 5.37 2.34
C GLN A 40 12.99 5.21 2.23
N ARG A 41 12.44 4.12 2.76
CA ARG A 41 11.00 3.84 2.63
C ARG A 41 10.15 4.59 3.65
N LEU A 42 10.64 4.72 4.89
CA LEU A 42 9.87 5.40 5.95
C LEU A 42 9.61 6.88 5.62
N PRO A 43 10.61 7.69 5.22
CA PRO A 43 10.35 9.09 4.84
C PRO A 43 9.35 9.24 3.68
N ARG A 44 9.37 8.29 2.74
CA ARG A 44 8.41 8.29 1.62
C ARG A 44 6.98 7.92 2.02
N ALA A 45 6.84 7.23 3.15
CA ALA A 45 5.53 6.84 3.67
C ALA A 45 4.94 7.91 4.60
N VAL A 46 5.75 8.48 5.51
CA VAL A 46 5.26 9.32 6.61
C VAL A 46 5.82 10.76 6.60
N GLY A 47 6.55 11.12 5.57
CA GLY A 47 7.28 12.38 5.50
C GLY A 47 8.58 12.40 6.30
N LEU A 48 9.46 13.34 5.94
CA LEU A 48 10.83 13.41 6.49
C LEU A 48 10.85 13.62 8.01
N GLY A 49 10.02 14.54 8.52
CA GLY A 49 10.00 14.88 9.95
C GLY A 49 9.63 13.70 10.85
N ASN A 50 8.53 13.01 10.54
CA ASN A 50 8.11 11.81 11.29
C ASN A 50 9.14 10.69 11.20
N ALA A 51 9.71 10.47 10.02
CA ALA A 51 10.73 9.45 9.82
C ALA A 51 11.99 9.73 10.63
N MET A 52 12.48 10.98 10.64
CA MET A 52 13.63 11.39 11.45
C MET A 52 13.35 11.18 12.93
N GLN A 53 12.18 11.61 13.42
CA GLN A 53 11.80 11.41 14.81
C GLN A 53 11.81 9.92 15.20
N MET A 54 11.19 9.06 14.40
CA MET A 54 11.13 7.62 14.67
C MET A 54 12.53 6.95 14.64
N ILE A 55 13.33 7.26 13.62
CA ILE A 55 14.64 6.63 13.43
C ILE A 55 15.65 7.14 14.45
N LEU A 56 15.75 8.46 14.65
CA LEU A 56 16.79 9.03 15.52
C LEU A 56 16.51 8.79 17.00
N THR A 57 15.23 8.75 17.39
CA THR A 57 14.89 8.41 18.78
C THR A 57 14.89 6.91 19.06
N GLY A 58 14.72 6.07 18.03
CA GLY A 58 14.55 4.63 18.16
C GLY A 58 13.28 4.22 18.91
N LYS A 59 12.41 5.18 19.28
CA LYS A 59 11.20 4.93 20.06
C LYS A 59 10.10 4.35 19.17
N PRO A 60 9.39 3.30 19.62
CA PRO A 60 8.23 2.79 18.92
C PRO A 60 7.04 3.74 19.12
N ILE A 61 6.20 3.84 18.09
CA ILE A 61 4.89 4.48 18.12
C ILE A 61 3.78 3.42 18.25
N ASP A 62 2.62 3.83 18.73
CA ASP A 62 1.43 2.96 18.76
C ASP A 62 0.67 2.97 17.43
N ALA A 63 -0.40 2.16 17.36
CA ALA A 63 -1.20 2.02 16.15
C ALA A 63 -1.95 3.32 15.80
N ALA A 64 -2.43 4.05 16.80
CA ALA A 64 -3.15 5.31 16.61
C ALA A 64 -2.24 6.38 15.99
N GLU A 65 -1.01 6.52 16.51
CA GLU A 65 -0.02 7.42 15.94
C GLU A 65 0.43 6.97 14.55
N ALA A 66 0.60 5.66 14.33
CA ALA A 66 0.93 5.13 13.01
C ALA A 66 -0.15 5.45 11.96
N LYS A 67 -1.44 5.44 12.34
CA LYS A 67 -2.54 5.89 11.50
C LYS A 67 -2.47 7.40 11.27
N ARG A 68 -2.27 8.19 12.32
CA ARG A 68 -2.21 9.65 12.23
C ARG A 68 -1.13 10.15 11.26
N ILE A 69 0.05 9.52 11.25
CA ILE A 69 1.16 9.89 10.36
C ILE A 69 1.09 9.20 8.99
N GLY A 70 0.08 8.40 8.69
CA GLY A 70 -0.10 7.72 7.42
C GLY A 70 0.81 6.49 7.20
N LEU A 71 1.36 5.93 8.28
CA LEU A 71 2.15 4.69 8.19
C LEU A 71 1.29 3.45 8.01
N VAL A 72 0.06 3.48 8.55
CA VAL A 72 -0.99 2.51 8.31
C VAL A 72 -2.28 3.22 7.91
N ASN A 73 -3.09 2.57 7.09
CA ASN A 73 -4.32 3.15 6.57
C ASN A 73 -5.44 3.09 7.59
N GLU A 74 -5.53 1.98 8.33
CA GLU A 74 -6.59 1.78 9.31
C GLU A 74 -6.12 0.96 10.51
N VAL A 75 -6.81 1.13 11.65
CA VAL A 75 -6.56 0.42 12.90
C VAL A 75 -7.85 -0.25 13.35
N TYR A 76 -7.74 -1.54 13.68
CA TYR A 76 -8.88 -2.35 14.11
C TYR A 76 -8.61 -3.02 15.46
N PRO A 77 -9.66 -3.37 16.23
CA PRO A 77 -9.53 -4.27 17.37
C PRO A 77 -8.84 -5.57 16.96
N GLN A 78 -8.08 -6.15 17.89
CA GLN A 78 -7.30 -7.37 17.59
C GLN A 78 -8.19 -8.54 17.13
N GLU A 79 -9.39 -8.61 17.67
CA GLU A 79 -10.37 -9.67 17.43
C GLU A 79 -10.95 -9.62 16.01
N THR A 80 -11.10 -8.43 15.44
CA THR A 80 -11.69 -8.22 14.11
C THR A 80 -10.68 -7.97 13.02
N LEU A 81 -9.39 -7.80 13.37
CA LEU A 81 -8.33 -7.43 12.42
C LEU A 81 -8.25 -8.35 11.19
N MET A 82 -8.37 -9.65 11.38
CA MET A 82 -8.30 -10.62 10.28
C MET A 82 -9.53 -10.56 9.38
N ASP A 83 -10.71 -10.39 9.95
CA ASP A 83 -11.96 -10.28 9.19
C ASP A 83 -11.96 -9.00 8.35
N GLU A 84 -11.49 -7.89 8.91
CA GLU A 84 -11.36 -6.62 8.18
C GLU A 84 -10.27 -6.70 7.09
N ALA A 85 -9.19 -7.43 7.33
CA ALA A 85 -8.17 -7.70 6.29
C ALA A 85 -8.76 -8.51 5.12
N VAL A 86 -9.57 -9.52 5.42
CA VAL A 86 -10.24 -10.34 4.40
C VAL A 86 -11.23 -9.49 3.61
N LYS A 87 -12.09 -8.71 4.28
CA LYS A 87 -13.04 -7.81 3.60
C LYS A 87 -12.34 -6.83 2.65
N LEU A 88 -11.22 -6.23 3.08
CA LEU A 88 -10.43 -5.34 2.23
C LEU A 88 -9.86 -6.09 1.02
N ALA A 89 -9.33 -7.30 1.23
CA ALA A 89 -8.80 -8.12 0.15
C ALA A 89 -9.89 -8.54 -0.85
N GLU A 90 -11.08 -8.90 -0.37
CA GLU A 90 -12.24 -9.23 -1.21
C GLU A 90 -12.72 -8.02 -2.01
N CYS A 91 -12.76 -6.82 -1.39
CA CYS A 91 -13.09 -5.58 -2.08
C CYS A 91 -12.11 -5.29 -3.24
N ILE A 92 -10.80 -5.53 -3.03
CA ILE A 92 -9.80 -5.40 -4.09
C ILE A 92 -9.98 -6.49 -5.17
N ALA A 93 -10.22 -7.71 -4.75
CA ALA A 93 -10.38 -8.86 -5.64
C ALA A 93 -11.65 -8.78 -6.51
N ALA A 94 -12.66 -8.03 -6.07
CA ALA A 94 -13.86 -7.76 -6.85
C ALA A 94 -13.64 -6.84 -8.06
N ASN A 95 -12.48 -6.17 -8.15
CA ASN A 95 -12.14 -5.31 -9.28
C ASN A 95 -11.39 -6.08 -10.38
N ALA A 96 -11.35 -5.52 -11.60
CA ALA A 96 -10.66 -6.11 -12.74
C ALA A 96 -9.18 -6.40 -12.44
N PRO A 97 -8.72 -7.66 -12.43
CA PRO A 97 -7.38 -8.03 -11.95
C PRO A 97 -6.25 -7.35 -12.73
N VAL A 98 -6.41 -7.18 -14.04
CA VAL A 98 -5.40 -6.51 -14.88
C VAL A 98 -5.32 -5.03 -14.54
N ALA A 99 -6.46 -4.35 -14.35
CA ALA A 99 -6.52 -2.94 -13.98
C ALA A 99 -5.91 -2.72 -12.60
N VAL A 100 -6.23 -3.55 -11.60
CA VAL A 100 -5.63 -3.53 -10.26
C VAL A 100 -4.10 -3.69 -10.33
N ARG A 101 -3.62 -4.65 -11.13
CA ARG A 101 -2.18 -4.89 -11.31
C ARG A 101 -1.49 -3.68 -11.92
N TYR A 102 -2.05 -3.09 -12.98
CA TYR A 102 -1.45 -1.94 -13.65
C TYR A 102 -1.51 -0.68 -12.79
N SER A 103 -2.62 -0.41 -12.09
CA SER A 103 -2.72 0.68 -11.12
C SER A 103 -1.66 0.55 -10.02
N LYS A 104 -1.48 -0.64 -9.44
CA LYS A 104 -0.44 -0.91 -8.45
C LYS A 104 0.97 -0.69 -9.02
N GLN A 105 1.19 -1.05 -10.27
CA GLN A 105 2.48 -0.83 -10.95
C GLN A 105 2.75 0.66 -11.15
N ALA A 106 1.77 1.45 -11.60
CA ALA A 106 1.88 2.89 -11.79
C ALA A 106 2.14 3.61 -10.45
N ILE A 107 1.32 3.31 -9.42
CA ILE A 107 1.46 3.89 -8.07
C ILE A 107 2.84 3.62 -7.47
N ARG A 108 3.41 2.43 -7.69
CA ARG A 108 4.75 2.10 -7.16
C ARG A 108 5.86 2.93 -7.78
N ARG A 109 5.66 3.54 -8.93
CA ARG A 109 6.61 4.47 -9.56
C ARG A 109 6.57 5.86 -8.96
N PHE A 110 5.49 6.26 -8.27
CA PHE A 110 5.36 7.56 -7.57
C PHE A 110 6.56 7.90 -6.67
N ALA A 111 7.31 6.90 -6.21
CA ALA A 111 8.55 7.12 -5.47
C ALA A 111 9.75 7.52 -6.36
N GLY A 112 9.57 7.57 -7.68
CA GLY A 112 10.54 8.09 -8.66
C GLY A 112 10.65 9.62 -8.54
N GLN A 113 11.71 10.19 -9.13
CA GLN A 113 11.97 11.63 -9.10
C GLN A 113 11.61 12.32 -10.43
N ASN A 114 10.98 11.60 -11.36
CA ASN A 114 10.67 12.10 -12.69
C ASN A 114 9.17 11.93 -13.01
N LEU A 115 8.41 12.99 -12.71
CA LEU A 115 6.95 13.01 -12.93
C LEU A 115 6.57 12.76 -14.39
N GLU A 116 7.32 13.29 -15.36
CA GLU A 116 7.01 13.12 -16.78
C GLU A 116 7.14 11.66 -17.22
N ALA A 117 8.22 10.99 -16.80
CA ALA A 117 8.41 9.56 -17.07
C ALA A 117 7.35 8.69 -16.37
N ASP A 118 6.91 9.08 -15.18
CA ASP A 118 5.88 8.38 -14.42
C ASP A 118 4.50 8.57 -15.07
N LEU A 119 4.15 9.77 -15.55
CA LEU A 119 2.94 10.03 -16.33
C LEU A 119 2.93 9.29 -17.68
N ALA A 120 4.06 9.25 -18.38
CA ALA A 120 4.18 8.47 -19.62
C ALA A 120 3.99 6.98 -19.38
N CYS A 121 4.46 6.46 -18.24
CA CYS A 121 4.21 5.07 -17.85
C CYS A 121 2.74 4.81 -17.49
N GLU A 122 2.11 5.73 -16.75
CA GLU A 122 0.69 5.67 -16.43
C GLU A 122 -0.17 5.62 -17.69
N ALA A 123 0.09 6.50 -18.66
CA ALA A 123 -0.63 6.54 -19.93
C ALA A 123 -0.50 5.22 -20.72
N LYS A 124 0.69 4.59 -20.73
CA LYS A 124 0.88 3.28 -21.34
C LYS A 124 0.07 2.18 -20.62
N LEU A 125 0.12 2.14 -19.30
CA LEU A 125 -0.61 1.14 -18.50
C LEU A 125 -2.13 1.33 -18.63
N PHE A 126 -2.61 2.59 -18.67
CA PHE A 126 -3.99 2.94 -18.95
C PHE A 126 -4.41 2.41 -20.34
N GLY A 127 -3.62 2.69 -21.37
CA GLY A 127 -3.88 2.19 -22.73
C GLY A 127 -3.95 0.68 -22.80
N LEU A 128 -3.08 -0.04 -22.08
CA LEU A 128 -3.10 -1.50 -22.03
C LEU A 128 -4.38 -2.07 -21.40
N CYS A 129 -5.07 -1.35 -20.51
CA CYS A 129 -6.35 -1.81 -19.98
C CYS A 129 -7.40 -1.95 -21.09
N PHE A 130 -7.38 -1.12 -22.13
CA PHE A 130 -8.33 -1.17 -23.24
C PHE A 130 -8.17 -2.39 -24.15
N SER A 131 -7.08 -3.12 -24.06
CA SER A 131 -6.89 -4.39 -24.75
C SER A 131 -7.59 -5.56 -24.06
N THR A 132 -8.05 -5.39 -22.80
CA THR A 132 -8.68 -6.46 -22.02
C THR A 132 -10.17 -6.60 -22.31
N ASN A 133 -10.68 -7.81 -22.21
CA ASN A 133 -12.12 -8.09 -22.31
C ASN A 133 -12.88 -7.55 -21.09
N ASP A 134 -12.26 -7.61 -19.92
CA ASP A 134 -12.81 -7.07 -18.66
C ASP A 134 -13.15 -5.57 -18.80
N GLN A 135 -12.26 -4.78 -19.41
CA GLN A 135 -12.48 -3.35 -19.62
C GLN A 135 -13.67 -3.11 -20.57
N LYS A 136 -13.72 -3.83 -21.69
CA LYS A 136 -14.80 -3.68 -22.69
C LYS A 136 -16.15 -4.02 -22.09
N MET A 137 -16.24 -5.14 -21.38
CA MET A 137 -17.45 -5.59 -20.71
C MET A 137 -17.89 -4.59 -19.62
N ALA A 138 -16.99 -4.12 -18.78
CA ALA A 138 -17.33 -3.18 -17.72
C ALA A 138 -17.77 -1.82 -18.26
N MET A 139 -17.11 -1.32 -19.31
CA MET A 139 -17.47 -0.06 -19.95
C MET A 139 -18.84 -0.16 -20.62
N GLN A 140 -19.13 -1.26 -21.31
CA GLN A 140 -20.45 -1.51 -21.89
C GLN A 140 -21.52 -1.56 -20.80
N ALA A 141 -21.30 -2.32 -19.73
CA ALA A 141 -22.22 -2.40 -18.61
C ALA A 141 -22.48 -1.04 -17.95
N PHE A 142 -21.41 -0.22 -17.81
CA PHE A 142 -21.52 1.15 -17.29
C PHE A 142 -22.40 2.05 -18.17
N VAL A 143 -22.19 2.04 -19.49
CA VAL A 143 -23.00 2.81 -20.46
C VAL A 143 -24.46 2.36 -20.44
N GLU A 144 -24.69 1.05 -20.36
CA GLU A 144 -26.03 0.43 -20.32
C GLU A 144 -26.69 0.52 -18.92
N LYS A 145 -26.00 1.08 -17.91
CA LYS A 145 -26.45 1.20 -16.50
C LYS A 145 -26.88 -0.14 -15.90
N ARG A 146 -26.22 -1.22 -16.25
CA ARG A 146 -26.43 -2.57 -15.69
C ARG A 146 -25.23 -3.06 -14.89
N LYS A 147 -25.42 -4.09 -14.09
CA LYS A 147 -24.31 -4.81 -13.44
C LYS A 147 -23.59 -5.69 -14.47
N HIS A 148 -22.28 -5.90 -14.28
CA HIS A 148 -21.50 -6.88 -15.03
C HIS A 148 -21.37 -8.20 -14.25
N ASP A 149 -21.04 -9.27 -14.95
CA ASP A 149 -21.00 -10.64 -14.40
C ASP A 149 -19.70 -10.99 -13.67
N GLY A 150 -18.92 -9.99 -13.30
CA GLY A 150 -17.61 -10.16 -12.68
C GLY A 150 -16.48 -10.07 -13.69
N PHE A 151 -15.25 -10.03 -13.17
CA PHE A 151 -14.01 -9.90 -13.96
C PHE A 151 -13.30 -11.24 -14.05
N LYS A 152 -12.67 -11.52 -15.21
CA LYS A 152 -11.96 -12.78 -15.50
C LYS A 152 -10.44 -12.61 -15.55
N GLY A 153 -9.95 -11.38 -15.68
CA GLY A 153 -8.52 -11.10 -15.80
C GLY A 153 -7.99 -11.23 -17.24
N GLU A 154 -8.85 -11.11 -18.24
CA GLU A 154 -8.55 -11.31 -19.67
C GLU A 154 -8.59 -9.99 -20.45
#